data_abcfa6e0cdc3b89b930f86b80b86c1ca
#
_entry.id   abcfa6e0cdc3b89b930f86b80b86c1ca
#
_cell.length_a   1.000
_cell.length_b   1.000
_cell.length_c   1.000
_cell.angle_alpha   90.00
_cell.angle_beta   90.00
_cell.angle_gamma   90.00
#
_symmetry.space_group_name_H-M   'P 1'
#
loop_
_entity.id
_entity.type
_entity.pdbx_description
1 polymer ?
#
loop_
_entity_poly.entity_id
_entity_poly.type
_entity_poly.pdbx_seq_one_letter_code
_entity_poly.pdbx_strand_id
1 'polypeptide(L)'
;TQMIKLLENSTLPIGTVKFLASKRSAGKQLSFKGETQTIEELVPDSFEGIDLALFSAGGGISAKFAPEAVKRGAVVVDNTSHFRMDPEVPLVVPEVNPEALRAHKGIIANPNCSTIQMMVALEPIRQAYGLKRVLVSTYQAVSGAGNQAMEELKQQTRDFLAEKPVDEWKADILPCGGDKKHYPLAFNALPQIDVFTDDGYTNEEWKMINETKKIMEDDSIKVSATCVRIPVMSGHSESVYIETEKTATVDEIQEVIAKAPGAVLEDDPSQQIYPQALNCVGKKETFVGRIRKDPDEEKGVHLWVVSDNLLKGAAWNSLQIAETMYEMGLLK
;
A
#
# COMPACT_ATOMS: atom_id res chain seq x y z
N THR A 1 -15.99 5.96 -0.61
CA THR A 1 -14.55 5.62 -0.55
C THR A 1 -14.21 4.48 -1.51
N GLN A 2 -12.92 4.26 -1.82
CA GLN A 2 -12.51 3.15 -2.72
C GLN A 2 -12.95 1.78 -2.18
N MET A 3 -12.79 1.54 -0.88
CA MET A 3 -13.20 0.28 -0.24
C MET A 3 -14.67 -0.05 -0.50
N ILE A 4 -15.57 0.92 -0.39
CA ILE A 4 -17.02 0.72 -0.63
C ILE A 4 -17.27 0.30 -2.08
N LYS A 5 -16.66 1.01 -3.05
CA LYS A 5 -16.79 0.68 -4.48
C LYS A 5 -16.25 -0.72 -4.82
N LEU A 6 -15.19 -1.14 -4.16
CA LEU A 6 -14.63 -2.48 -4.33
C LEU A 6 -15.56 -3.55 -3.75
N LEU A 7 -16.12 -3.31 -2.55
CA LEU A 7 -17.07 -4.23 -1.92
C LEU A 7 -18.34 -4.42 -2.75
N GLU A 8 -18.81 -3.39 -3.45
CA GLU A 8 -20.00 -3.52 -4.35
C GLU A 8 -19.79 -4.57 -5.45
N ASN A 9 -18.53 -4.78 -5.87
CA ASN A 9 -18.15 -5.71 -6.93
C ASN A 9 -17.32 -6.91 -6.40
N SER A 10 -17.34 -7.15 -5.10
CA SER A 10 -16.62 -8.27 -4.47
C SER A 10 -17.27 -9.61 -4.75
N THR A 11 -16.45 -10.66 -4.77
CA THR A 11 -16.89 -12.06 -4.87
C THR A 11 -17.38 -12.62 -3.54
N LEU A 12 -17.17 -11.88 -2.42
CA LEU A 12 -17.68 -12.29 -1.11
C LEU A 12 -19.20 -12.37 -1.07
N PRO A 13 -19.78 -13.39 -0.42
CA PRO A 13 -21.22 -13.51 -0.22
C PRO A 13 -21.69 -12.52 0.86
N ILE A 14 -21.81 -11.24 0.49
CA ILE A 14 -22.13 -10.17 1.41
C ILE A 14 -23.63 -10.21 1.75
N GLY A 15 -23.96 -10.52 2.99
CA GLY A 15 -25.30 -10.42 3.57
C GLY A 15 -25.60 -9.02 4.08
N THR A 16 -25.27 -8.74 5.33
CA THR A 16 -25.48 -7.43 5.96
C THR A 16 -24.17 -6.63 6.00
N VAL A 17 -24.24 -5.34 5.69
CA VAL A 17 -23.08 -4.42 5.81
C VAL A 17 -23.42 -3.32 6.81
N LYS A 18 -22.50 -3.05 7.75
CA LYS A 18 -22.53 -1.90 8.65
C LYS A 18 -21.41 -0.93 8.30
N PHE A 19 -21.71 0.35 8.19
CA PHE A 19 -20.73 1.41 7.96
C PHE A 19 -20.51 2.16 9.27
N LEU A 20 -19.34 1.99 9.87
CA LEU A 20 -19.01 2.49 11.18
C LEU A 20 -18.05 3.69 11.09
N ALA A 21 -18.31 4.73 11.87
CA ALA A 21 -17.44 5.90 11.96
C ALA A 21 -17.51 6.55 13.33
N SER A 22 -16.76 7.65 13.51
CA SER A 22 -16.85 8.45 14.74
C SER A 22 -18.25 9.05 14.93
N LYS A 23 -18.61 9.37 16.17
CA LYS A 23 -19.87 10.07 16.55
C LYS A 23 -20.17 11.29 15.65
N ARG A 24 -19.15 12.05 15.22
CA ARG A 24 -19.30 13.21 14.34
C ARG A 24 -19.85 12.85 12.94
N SER A 25 -19.61 11.63 12.49
CA SER A 25 -20.02 11.14 11.17
C SER A 25 -21.23 10.21 11.24
N ALA A 26 -21.63 9.75 12.39
CA ALA A 26 -22.84 8.96 12.59
C ALA A 26 -24.09 9.74 12.14
N GLY A 27 -25.05 9.05 11.56
CA GLY A 27 -26.27 9.62 10.98
C GLY A 27 -26.12 10.12 9.53
N LYS A 28 -24.90 10.25 8.99
CA LYS A 28 -24.71 10.56 7.58
C LYS A 28 -25.08 9.35 6.72
N GLN A 29 -25.51 9.62 5.50
CA GLN A 29 -25.90 8.59 4.54
C GLN A 29 -24.82 8.37 3.47
N LEU A 30 -24.75 7.16 2.96
CA LEU A 30 -23.96 6.77 1.80
C LEU A 30 -24.75 5.77 0.96
N SER A 31 -24.36 5.58 -0.31
CA SER A 31 -24.96 4.55 -1.17
C SER A 31 -24.09 3.30 -1.18
N PHE A 32 -24.71 2.14 -1.10
CA PHE A 32 -24.09 0.83 -1.29
C PHE A 32 -25.03 -0.09 -2.07
N LYS A 33 -24.57 -0.63 -3.19
CA LYS A 33 -25.38 -1.47 -4.13
C LYS A 33 -26.73 -0.83 -4.51
N GLY A 34 -26.74 0.51 -4.67
CA GLY A 34 -27.93 1.28 -5.04
C GLY A 34 -28.89 1.59 -3.88
N GLU A 35 -28.63 1.09 -2.68
CA GLU A 35 -29.41 1.38 -1.48
C GLU A 35 -28.75 2.44 -0.60
N THR A 36 -29.57 3.24 0.07
CA THR A 36 -29.09 4.22 1.04
C THR A 36 -28.82 3.53 2.38
N GLN A 37 -27.57 3.63 2.84
CA GLN A 37 -27.12 3.12 4.13
C GLN A 37 -26.80 4.27 5.08
N THR A 38 -27.12 4.11 6.36
CA THR A 38 -26.79 5.09 7.39
C THR A 38 -25.50 4.70 8.09
N ILE A 39 -24.58 5.66 8.25
CA ILE A 39 -23.35 5.46 9.00
C ILE A 39 -23.71 5.41 10.51
N GLU A 40 -23.27 4.37 11.19
CA GLU A 40 -23.46 4.17 12.63
C GLU A 40 -22.24 4.65 13.43
N GLU A 41 -22.45 4.98 14.70
CA GLU A 41 -21.33 5.25 15.60
C GLU A 41 -20.55 3.95 15.88
N LEU A 42 -19.23 4.02 15.79
CA LEU A 42 -18.33 2.92 16.14
C LEU A 42 -18.29 2.76 17.67
N VAL A 43 -18.91 1.71 18.15
CA VAL A 43 -18.90 1.26 19.56
C VAL A 43 -18.57 -0.24 19.62
N PRO A 44 -18.12 -0.79 20.76
CA PRO A 44 -17.77 -2.21 20.84
C PRO A 44 -18.90 -3.14 20.34
N ASP A 45 -20.14 -2.86 20.68
CA ASP A 45 -21.29 -3.70 20.32
C ASP A 45 -21.68 -3.62 18.82
N SER A 46 -21.08 -2.67 18.07
CA SER A 46 -21.28 -2.60 16.63
C SER A 46 -20.85 -3.88 15.89
N PHE A 47 -19.96 -4.67 16.49
CA PHE A 47 -19.42 -5.89 15.89
C PHE A 47 -20.22 -7.15 16.17
N GLU A 48 -21.32 -7.08 16.92
CA GLU A 48 -22.18 -8.23 17.15
C GLU A 48 -22.79 -8.74 15.84
N GLY A 49 -22.61 -10.04 15.59
CA GLY A 49 -23.08 -10.70 14.35
C GLY A 49 -22.33 -10.31 13.09
N ILE A 50 -21.11 -9.77 13.22
CA ILE A 50 -20.23 -9.45 12.08
C ILE A 50 -19.18 -10.54 11.94
N ASP A 51 -19.05 -11.10 10.74
CA ASP A 51 -18.05 -12.12 10.41
C ASP A 51 -16.71 -11.50 10.01
N LEU A 52 -16.75 -10.37 9.28
CA LEU A 52 -15.57 -9.68 8.75
C LEU A 52 -15.65 -8.17 9.01
N ALA A 53 -14.56 -7.58 9.49
CA ALA A 53 -14.44 -6.13 9.68
C ALA A 53 -13.19 -5.58 8.96
N LEU A 54 -13.38 -4.62 8.05
CA LEU A 54 -12.32 -3.93 7.33
C LEU A 54 -12.01 -2.59 8.02
N PHE A 55 -10.81 -2.46 8.58
CA PHE A 55 -10.38 -1.29 9.34
C PHE A 55 -9.51 -0.35 8.51
N SER A 56 -9.85 0.95 8.50
CA SER A 56 -9.08 1.99 7.78
C SER A 56 -9.22 3.37 8.45
N ALA A 57 -9.42 3.42 9.77
CA ALA A 57 -9.75 4.65 10.49
C ALA A 57 -8.58 5.23 11.32
N GLY A 58 -7.37 4.69 11.14
CA GLY A 58 -6.16 5.09 11.87
C GLY A 58 -5.78 4.17 13.02
N GLY A 59 -4.47 4.10 13.33
CA GLY A 59 -3.89 3.10 14.24
C GLY A 59 -4.48 3.10 15.64
N GLY A 60 -4.78 4.28 16.22
CA GLY A 60 -5.41 4.37 17.55
C GLY A 60 -6.82 3.78 17.60
N ILE A 61 -7.57 3.87 16.50
CA ILE A 61 -8.90 3.24 16.37
C ILE A 61 -8.73 1.72 16.24
N SER A 62 -7.80 1.25 15.43
CA SER A 62 -7.51 -0.18 15.29
C SER A 62 -7.04 -0.78 16.60
N ALA A 63 -6.12 -0.13 17.32
CA ALA A 63 -5.65 -0.57 18.65
C ALA A 63 -6.79 -0.80 19.63
N LYS A 64 -7.78 0.09 19.62
CA LYS A 64 -8.91 0.04 20.54
C LYS A 64 -9.98 -0.96 20.13
N PHE A 65 -10.36 -0.99 18.86
CA PHE A 65 -11.57 -1.66 18.41
C PHE A 65 -11.33 -3.00 17.70
N ALA A 66 -10.14 -3.26 17.13
CA ALA A 66 -9.88 -4.55 16.50
C ALA A 66 -9.95 -5.72 17.49
N PRO A 67 -9.37 -5.62 18.71
CA PRO A 67 -9.56 -6.66 19.73
C PRO A 67 -11.02 -6.83 20.17
N GLU A 68 -11.81 -5.75 20.20
CA GLU A 68 -13.24 -5.82 20.54
C GLU A 68 -14.06 -6.51 19.45
N ALA A 69 -13.71 -6.31 18.17
CA ALA A 69 -14.32 -7.02 17.06
C ALA A 69 -14.02 -8.54 17.14
N VAL A 70 -12.78 -8.90 17.40
CA VAL A 70 -12.36 -10.31 17.55
C VAL A 70 -13.06 -11.01 18.70
N LYS A 71 -13.20 -10.34 19.86
CA LYS A 71 -13.97 -10.87 21.01
C LYS A 71 -15.42 -11.22 20.68
N ARG A 72 -16.01 -10.54 19.67
CA ARG A 72 -17.39 -10.75 19.20
C ARG A 72 -17.45 -11.70 17.99
N GLY A 73 -16.33 -12.32 17.64
CA GLY A 73 -16.26 -13.36 16.61
C GLY A 73 -15.95 -12.85 15.21
N ALA A 74 -15.74 -11.54 15.02
CA ALA A 74 -15.34 -11.00 13.72
C ALA A 74 -13.86 -11.25 13.44
N VAL A 75 -13.53 -11.52 12.18
CA VAL A 75 -12.16 -11.43 11.69
C VAL A 75 -11.90 -9.99 11.21
N VAL A 76 -10.75 -9.44 11.58
CA VAL A 76 -10.36 -8.07 11.23
C VAL A 76 -9.26 -8.08 10.19
N VAL A 77 -9.45 -7.35 9.09
CA VAL A 77 -8.37 -6.95 8.17
C VAL A 77 -8.06 -5.48 8.42
N ASP A 78 -6.89 -5.21 8.97
CA ASP A 78 -6.47 -3.86 9.41
C ASP A 78 -5.52 -3.22 8.40
N ASN A 79 -5.95 -2.13 7.79
CA ASN A 79 -5.14 -1.35 6.86
C ASN A 79 -4.21 -0.33 7.55
N THR A 80 -4.25 -0.23 8.88
CA THR A 80 -3.36 0.68 9.62
C THR A 80 -2.00 0.05 9.89
N SER A 81 -1.05 0.85 10.37
CA SER A 81 0.28 0.32 10.71
C SER A 81 0.35 -0.34 12.09
N HIS A 82 -0.75 -0.30 12.88
CA HIS A 82 -0.69 -0.64 14.31
C HIS A 82 -0.25 -2.09 14.57
N PHE A 83 -0.81 -3.04 13.85
CA PHE A 83 -0.54 -4.47 14.08
C PHE A 83 0.50 -5.08 13.13
N ARG A 84 1.03 -4.33 12.16
CA ARG A 84 1.88 -4.88 11.10
C ARG A 84 3.10 -5.64 11.62
N MET A 85 3.73 -5.13 12.67
CA MET A 85 4.95 -5.74 13.24
C MET A 85 4.69 -6.59 14.48
N ASP A 86 3.42 -6.78 14.87
CA ASP A 86 3.07 -7.75 15.91
C ASP A 86 3.38 -9.18 15.43
N PRO A 87 4.20 -9.96 16.16
CA PRO A 87 4.58 -11.31 15.74
C PRO A 87 3.41 -12.31 15.67
N GLU A 88 2.31 -12.03 16.36
CA GLU A 88 1.13 -12.88 16.35
C GLU A 88 0.11 -12.50 15.26
N VAL A 89 0.34 -11.39 14.55
CA VAL A 89 -0.54 -10.90 13.49
C VAL A 89 0.11 -11.11 12.13
N PRO A 90 -0.47 -11.92 11.24
CA PRO A 90 0.06 -12.11 9.89
C PRO A 90 -0.04 -10.80 9.10
N LEU A 91 1.03 -10.50 8.36
CA LEU A 91 1.15 -9.36 7.44
C LEU A 91 1.11 -9.91 6.03
N VAL A 92 0.04 -9.63 5.26
CA VAL A 92 -0.28 -10.43 4.09
C VAL A 92 -0.40 -9.62 2.79
N VAL A 93 0.28 -10.12 1.78
CA VAL A 93 0.05 -9.81 0.37
C VAL A 93 -0.37 -11.11 -0.31
N PRO A 94 -1.63 -11.27 -0.76
CA PRO A 94 -2.16 -12.55 -1.24
C PRO A 94 -1.36 -13.21 -2.37
N GLU A 95 -0.72 -12.43 -3.22
CA GLU A 95 0.15 -12.95 -4.29
C GLU A 95 1.50 -13.48 -3.79
N VAL A 96 1.84 -13.22 -2.52
CA VAL A 96 3.18 -13.50 -1.96
C VAL A 96 3.11 -14.58 -0.89
N ASN A 97 2.31 -14.36 0.14
CA ASN A 97 2.27 -15.21 1.33
C ASN A 97 0.85 -15.54 1.81
N PRO A 98 -0.05 -16.05 0.94
CA PRO A 98 -1.45 -16.31 1.33
C PRO A 98 -1.57 -17.34 2.45
N GLU A 99 -0.63 -18.30 2.55
CA GLU A 99 -0.63 -19.34 3.59
C GLU A 99 -0.46 -18.77 5.00
N ALA A 100 0.15 -17.57 5.15
CA ALA A 100 0.26 -16.90 6.44
C ALA A 100 -1.13 -16.61 7.06
N LEU A 101 -2.19 -16.52 6.25
CA LEU A 101 -3.56 -16.36 6.72
C LEU A 101 -4.01 -17.49 7.66
N ARG A 102 -3.49 -18.72 7.51
CA ARG A 102 -3.85 -19.86 8.38
C ARG A 102 -3.43 -19.69 9.83
N ALA A 103 -2.45 -18.82 10.08
CA ALA A 103 -1.94 -18.58 11.43
C ALA A 103 -2.64 -17.43 12.18
N HIS A 104 -3.65 -16.79 11.56
CA HIS A 104 -4.30 -15.62 12.18
C HIS A 104 -5.03 -15.98 13.48
N LYS A 105 -5.01 -15.04 14.41
CA LYS A 105 -5.75 -15.12 15.69
C LYS A 105 -6.93 -14.14 15.72
N GLY A 106 -7.51 -13.86 14.57
CA GLY A 106 -8.63 -12.95 14.39
C GLY A 106 -8.27 -11.59 13.80
N ILE A 107 -7.00 -11.19 13.81
CA ILE A 107 -6.52 -9.96 13.17
C ILE A 107 -5.52 -10.32 12.07
N ILE A 108 -5.65 -9.69 10.91
CA ILE A 108 -4.72 -9.73 9.78
C ILE A 108 -4.33 -8.29 9.45
N ALA A 109 -3.04 -8.03 9.28
CA ALA A 109 -2.54 -6.72 8.89
C ALA A 109 -2.34 -6.62 7.38
N ASN A 110 -2.81 -5.51 6.82
CA ASN A 110 -2.55 -5.10 5.45
C ASN A 110 -1.26 -4.27 5.42
N PRO A 111 -0.26 -4.60 4.58
CA PRO A 111 1.02 -3.91 4.58
C PRO A 111 0.96 -2.45 4.12
N ASN A 112 2.11 -1.79 4.17
CA ASN A 112 2.32 -0.46 3.62
C ASN A 112 2.16 -0.46 2.10
N CYS A 113 1.64 0.65 1.55
CA CYS A 113 1.29 0.75 0.12
C CYS A 113 2.51 0.53 -0.81
N SER A 114 3.66 1.13 -0.47
CA SER A 114 4.88 0.93 -1.25
C SER A 114 5.42 -0.49 -1.07
N THR A 115 5.36 -1.05 0.13
CA THR A 115 5.77 -2.45 0.37
C THR A 115 4.95 -3.43 -0.48
N ILE A 116 3.62 -3.28 -0.53
CA ILE A 116 2.75 -4.22 -1.27
C ILE A 116 3.17 -4.33 -2.73
N GLN A 117 3.29 -3.20 -3.44
CA GLN A 117 3.64 -3.23 -4.86
C GLN A 117 5.04 -3.79 -5.12
N MET A 118 6.00 -3.45 -4.26
CA MET A 118 7.35 -4.00 -4.34
C MET A 118 7.34 -5.52 -4.15
N MET A 119 6.58 -6.04 -3.18
CA MET A 119 6.48 -7.47 -2.93
C MET A 119 5.89 -8.25 -4.12
N VAL A 120 4.82 -7.75 -4.74
CA VAL A 120 4.23 -8.38 -5.94
C VAL A 120 5.23 -8.46 -7.08
N ALA A 121 6.06 -7.43 -7.27
CA ALA A 121 7.09 -7.42 -8.31
C ALA A 121 8.27 -8.35 -8.00
N LEU A 122 8.67 -8.47 -6.72
CA LEU A 122 9.89 -9.17 -6.34
C LEU A 122 9.68 -10.66 -6.06
N GLU A 123 8.50 -11.08 -5.61
CA GLU A 123 8.24 -12.48 -5.24
C GLU A 123 8.49 -13.49 -6.38
N PRO A 124 8.02 -13.28 -7.62
CA PRO A 124 8.30 -14.21 -8.71
C PRO A 124 9.81 -14.34 -9.00
N ILE A 125 10.57 -13.27 -8.85
CA ILE A 125 12.02 -13.26 -9.02
C ILE A 125 12.68 -14.02 -7.86
N ARG A 126 12.25 -13.77 -6.62
CA ARG A 126 12.75 -14.45 -5.42
C ARG A 126 12.55 -15.96 -5.50
N GLN A 127 11.39 -16.41 -5.93
CA GLN A 127 11.07 -17.82 -6.08
C GLN A 127 11.98 -18.52 -7.12
N ALA A 128 12.27 -17.84 -8.23
CA ALA A 128 13.06 -18.43 -9.30
C ALA A 128 14.58 -18.34 -9.07
N TYR A 129 15.06 -17.20 -8.55
CA TYR A 129 16.48 -16.85 -8.53
C TYR A 129 17.04 -16.55 -7.15
N GLY A 130 16.21 -16.55 -6.10
CA GLY A 130 16.58 -16.06 -4.75
C GLY A 130 16.72 -14.54 -4.71
N LEU A 131 16.80 -13.98 -3.51
CA LEU A 131 16.92 -12.55 -3.28
C LEU A 131 17.85 -12.26 -2.11
N LYS A 132 18.95 -11.54 -2.34
CA LYS A 132 19.94 -11.17 -1.32
C LYS A 132 19.80 -9.75 -0.82
N ARG A 133 19.53 -8.82 -1.75
CA ARG A 133 19.51 -7.40 -1.47
C ARG A 133 18.42 -6.70 -2.25
N VAL A 134 17.83 -5.69 -1.62
CA VAL A 134 16.91 -4.74 -2.23
C VAL A 134 17.35 -3.33 -1.86
N LEU A 135 17.58 -2.49 -2.86
CA LEU A 135 17.71 -1.04 -2.69
C LEU A 135 16.56 -0.39 -3.44
N VAL A 136 15.76 0.40 -2.75
CA VAL A 136 14.59 1.03 -3.35
C VAL A 136 14.57 2.53 -3.08
N SER A 137 14.30 3.30 -4.13
CA SER A 137 13.89 4.69 -4.03
C SER A 137 12.45 4.81 -4.50
N THR A 138 11.58 5.34 -3.64
CA THR A 138 10.18 5.53 -3.98
C THR A 138 9.90 6.94 -4.48
N TYR A 139 8.92 7.06 -5.35
CA TYR A 139 8.35 8.30 -5.88
C TYR A 139 6.86 8.27 -5.57
N GLN A 140 6.52 8.70 -4.33
CA GLN A 140 5.18 8.48 -3.79
C GLN A 140 4.24 9.64 -4.07
N ALA A 141 3.06 9.31 -4.56
CA ALA A 141 1.99 10.24 -4.82
C ALA A 141 1.43 10.87 -3.53
N VAL A 142 0.93 12.10 -3.64
CA VAL A 142 0.39 12.88 -2.52
C VAL A 142 -0.85 12.27 -1.88
N SER A 143 -1.62 11.44 -2.62
CA SER A 143 -2.81 10.77 -2.08
C SER A 143 -2.54 9.89 -0.87
N GLY A 144 -1.30 9.38 -0.72
CA GLY A 144 -0.86 8.65 0.47
C GLY A 144 -0.87 9.49 1.75
N ALA A 145 -0.75 10.82 1.63
CA ALA A 145 -0.87 11.75 2.76
C ALA A 145 -2.32 12.26 2.99
N GLY A 146 -3.27 11.80 2.19
CA GLY A 146 -4.70 12.08 2.35
C GLY A 146 -5.22 13.30 1.59
N ASN A 147 -6.53 13.52 1.71
CA ASN A 147 -7.23 14.53 0.90
C ASN A 147 -6.73 15.96 1.14
N GLN A 148 -6.35 16.32 2.35
CA GLN A 148 -5.88 17.67 2.65
C GLN A 148 -4.58 18.00 1.90
N ALA A 149 -3.64 17.04 1.85
CA ALA A 149 -2.40 17.19 1.10
C ALA A 149 -2.65 17.28 -0.41
N MET A 150 -3.64 16.53 -0.93
CA MET A 150 -4.04 16.62 -2.34
C MET A 150 -4.62 18.00 -2.68
N GLU A 151 -5.46 18.58 -1.82
CA GLU A 151 -6.00 19.93 -2.03
C GLU A 151 -4.92 21.00 -1.90
N GLU A 152 -3.98 20.83 -0.97
CA GLU A 152 -2.84 21.72 -0.83
C GLU A 152 -1.96 21.72 -2.10
N LEU A 153 -1.64 20.56 -2.67
CA LEU A 153 -0.91 20.47 -3.93
C LEU A 153 -1.66 21.16 -5.08
N LYS A 154 -2.98 20.96 -5.18
CA LYS A 154 -3.79 21.66 -6.19
C LYS A 154 -3.75 23.16 -6.02
N GLN A 155 -3.80 23.67 -4.79
CA GLN A 155 -3.72 25.09 -4.52
C GLN A 155 -2.34 25.65 -4.87
N GLN A 156 -1.26 24.98 -4.47
CA GLN A 156 0.11 25.38 -4.83
C GLN A 156 0.31 25.39 -6.35
N THR A 157 -0.30 24.47 -7.08
CA THR A 157 -0.26 24.46 -8.56
C THR A 157 -0.97 25.70 -9.15
N ARG A 158 -2.12 26.10 -8.58
CA ARG A 158 -2.80 27.35 -8.98
C ARG A 158 -1.98 28.59 -8.67
N ASP A 159 -1.34 28.62 -7.50
CA ASP A 159 -0.50 29.71 -7.05
C ASP A 159 0.73 29.88 -7.96
N PHE A 160 1.34 28.76 -8.39
CA PHE A 160 2.40 28.76 -9.40
C PHE A 160 1.95 29.35 -10.74
N LEU A 161 0.79 28.90 -11.26
CA LEU A 161 0.23 29.42 -12.51
C LEU A 161 -0.18 30.89 -12.43
N ALA A 162 -0.46 31.39 -11.23
CA ALA A 162 -0.75 32.79 -10.94
C ALA A 162 0.53 33.62 -10.65
N GLU A 163 1.71 33.03 -10.86
CA GLU A 163 3.03 33.67 -10.63
C GLU A 163 3.22 34.22 -9.22
N LYS A 164 2.57 33.63 -8.21
CA LYS A 164 2.77 34.03 -6.81
C LYS A 164 4.15 33.59 -6.32
N PRO A 165 4.83 34.42 -5.49
CA PRO A 165 6.07 34.02 -4.82
C PRO A 165 5.90 32.74 -4.01
N VAL A 166 6.92 31.88 -4.01
CA VAL A 166 6.88 30.56 -3.33
C VAL A 166 6.69 30.67 -1.82
N ASP A 167 7.20 31.73 -1.21
CA ASP A 167 7.06 32.03 0.22
C ASP A 167 5.63 32.44 0.62
N GLU A 168 4.76 32.73 -0.34
CA GLU A 168 3.33 32.96 -0.13
C GLU A 168 2.48 31.67 -0.32
N TRP A 169 3.08 30.57 -0.76
CA TRP A 169 2.32 29.34 -0.96
C TRP A 169 2.02 28.67 0.37
N LYS A 170 0.79 28.22 0.51
CA LYS A 170 0.38 27.46 1.68
C LYS A 170 1.08 26.09 1.71
N ALA A 171 1.76 25.78 2.82
CA ALA A 171 2.42 24.50 3.07
C ALA A 171 2.27 24.13 4.56
N ASP A 172 1.17 23.46 4.90
CA ASP A 172 0.81 23.13 6.29
C ASP A 172 0.79 21.62 6.55
N ILE A 173 0.87 20.78 5.52
CA ILE A 173 0.62 19.34 5.61
C ILE A 173 1.88 18.51 5.44
N LEU A 174 2.74 18.84 4.47
CA LEU A 174 3.88 18.02 4.09
C LEU A 174 5.21 18.60 4.57
N PRO A 175 6.18 17.73 4.89
CA PRO A 175 6.23 16.27 4.70
C PRO A 175 5.36 15.49 5.68
N CYS A 176 5.20 15.92 6.92
CA CYS A 176 4.40 15.26 7.95
C CYS A 176 3.71 16.30 8.84
N GLY A 177 2.42 16.08 9.15
CA GLY A 177 1.62 17.03 9.93
C GLY A 177 2.11 17.30 11.37
N GLY A 178 3.01 16.46 11.91
CA GLY A 178 3.65 16.65 13.22
C GLY A 178 4.98 17.39 13.19
N ASP A 179 5.49 17.72 12.01
CA ASP A 179 6.79 18.36 11.86
C ASP A 179 6.75 19.87 12.21
N LYS A 180 7.91 20.40 12.63
CA LYS A 180 8.09 21.84 12.89
C LYS A 180 8.12 22.67 11.61
N LYS A 181 8.49 22.07 10.49
CA LYS A 181 8.61 22.72 9.19
C LYS A 181 7.82 21.96 8.15
N HIS A 182 7.12 22.72 7.33
CA HIS A 182 6.41 22.21 6.17
C HIS A 182 6.97 22.85 4.90
N TYR A 183 6.85 22.13 3.79
CA TYR A 183 7.39 22.56 2.51
C TYR A 183 6.36 22.36 1.41
N PRO A 184 6.31 23.27 0.42
CA PRO A 184 5.45 23.08 -0.74
C PRO A 184 5.92 21.86 -1.55
N LEU A 185 4.93 21.11 -2.06
CA LEU A 185 5.18 19.96 -2.90
C LEU A 185 5.12 20.28 -4.40
N ALA A 186 4.30 21.23 -4.84
CA ALA A 186 4.19 21.57 -6.25
C ALA A 186 5.57 21.90 -6.84
N PHE A 187 5.92 21.21 -7.94
CA PHE A 187 7.20 21.36 -8.64
C PHE A 187 8.44 21.05 -7.76
N ASN A 188 8.27 20.26 -6.72
CA ASN A 188 9.31 19.93 -5.75
C ASN A 188 9.34 18.41 -5.48
N ALA A 189 10.41 17.93 -4.83
CA ALA A 189 10.53 16.58 -4.31
C ALA A 189 10.95 16.65 -2.85
N LEU A 190 10.21 16.00 -1.96
CA LEU A 190 10.48 15.99 -0.53
C LEU A 190 11.03 14.61 -0.14
N PRO A 191 12.32 14.49 0.21
CA PRO A 191 12.93 13.21 0.59
C PRO A 191 12.64 12.87 2.05
N GLN A 192 11.37 12.95 2.41
CA GLN A 192 10.84 12.62 3.72
C GLN A 192 9.38 12.21 3.57
N ILE A 193 9.04 11.02 4.07
CA ILE A 193 7.67 10.57 4.26
C ILE A 193 7.58 10.01 5.67
N ASP A 194 6.61 10.51 6.45
CA ASP A 194 6.47 10.25 7.88
C ASP A 194 7.62 10.93 8.70
N VAL A 195 7.69 10.68 9.99
CA VAL A 195 8.66 11.29 10.90
C VAL A 195 10.02 10.59 10.84
N PHE A 196 11.08 11.35 11.07
CA PHE A 196 12.43 10.80 11.21
C PHE A 196 12.58 10.04 12.53
N THR A 197 13.35 8.95 12.46
CA THR A 197 13.91 8.24 13.60
C THR A 197 15.32 8.74 13.94
N ASP A 198 15.87 8.32 15.08
CA ASP A 198 17.16 8.83 15.56
C ASP A 198 18.37 8.44 14.67
N ASP A 199 18.20 7.44 13.80
CA ASP A 199 19.22 6.95 12.88
C ASP A 199 19.20 7.60 11.49
N GLY A 200 18.32 8.59 11.30
CA GLY A 200 18.20 9.35 10.06
C GLY A 200 17.28 8.72 9.00
N TYR A 201 16.73 7.55 9.26
CA TYR A 201 15.64 6.99 8.46
C TYR A 201 14.29 7.60 8.86
N THR A 202 13.30 7.50 7.97
CA THR A 202 11.91 7.80 8.31
C THR A 202 11.16 6.52 8.71
N ASN A 203 10.03 6.67 9.41
CA ASN A 203 9.16 5.53 9.70
C ASN A 203 8.66 4.85 8.42
N GLU A 204 8.47 5.58 7.32
CA GLU A 204 8.07 4.98 6.04
C GLU A 204 9.15 4.05 5.48
N GLU A 205 10.41 4.46 5.55
CA GLU A 205 11.56 3.64 5.15
C GLU A 205 11.69 2.40 6.02
N TRP A 206 11.53 2.53 7.34
CA TRP A 206 11.52 1.39 8.26
C TRP A 206 10.36 0.43 8.00
N LYS A 207 9.17 0.92 7.61
CA LYS A 207 8.07 0.04 7.18
C LYS A 207 8.51 -0.82 6.00
N MET A 208 9.07 -0.23 4.95
CA MET A 208 9.52 -0.99 3.79
C MET A 208 10.58 -2.04 4.16
N ILE A 209 11.54 -1.68 5.02
CA ILE A 209 12.61 -2.59 5.46
C ILE A 209 12.04 -3.76 6.25
N ASN A 210 11.26 -3.48 7.28
CA ASN A 210 10.80 -4.50 8.23
C ASN A 210 9.64 -5.36 7.66
N GLU A 211 8.71 -4.72 6.95
CA GLU A 211 7.59 -5.43 6.35
C GLU A 211 8.05 -6.38 5.25
N THR A 212 9.04 -6.00 4.42
CA THR A 212 9.65 -6.90 3.42
C THR A 212 10.14 -8.20 4.04
N LYS A 213 10.93 -8.10 5.12
CA LYS A 213 11.47 -9.27 5.82
C LYS A 213 10.36 -10.14 6.41
N LYS A 214 9.36 -9.51 7.04
CA LYS A 214 8.24 -10.22 7.64
C LYS A 214 7.36 -10.93 6.60
N ILE A 215 7.03 -10.29 5.49
CA ILE A 215 6.20 -10.87 4.43
C ILE A 215 6.92 -12.02 3.73
N MET A 216 8.22 -11.85 3.45
CA MET A 216 9.04 -12.88 2.81
C MET A 216 9.54 -13.95 3.78
N GLU A 217 9.29 -13.79 5.09
CA GLU A 217 9.77 -14.68 6.16
C GLU A 217 11.29 -14.94 6.09
N ASP A 218 12.05 -13.90 5.74
CA ASP A 218 13.50 -13.97 5.53
C ASP A 218 14.24 -12.72 6.04
N ASP A 219 14.84 -12.83 7.22
CA ASP A 219 15.63 -11.76 7.84
C ASP A 219 17.00 -11.57 7.18
N SER A 220 17.44 -12.51 6.34
CA SER A 220 18.75 -12.43 5.67
C SER A 220 18.78 -11.44 4.51
N ILE A 221 17.62 -11.11 3.95
CA ILE A 221 17.49 -10.13 2.87
C ILE A 221 17.91 -8.73 3.37
N LYS A 222 18.87 -8.15 2.69
CA LYS A 222 19.35 -6.78 3.00
C LYS A 222 18.48 -5.77 2.27
N VAL A 223 17.75 -4.96 3.02
CA VAL A 223 16.84 -3.95 2.45
C VAL A 223 17.28 -2.56 2.88
N SER A 224 17.32 -1.62 1.94
CA SER A 224 17.48 -0.19 2.20
C SER A 224 16.53 0.61 1.34
N ALA A 225 15.89 1.62 1.92
CA ALA A 225 14.87 2.42 1.26
C ALA A 225 15.17 3.92 1.41
N THR A 226 14.79 4.68 0.39
CA THR A 226 14.68 6.15 0.45
C THR A 226 13.30 6.53 -0.07
N CYS A 227 12.48 7.13 0.78
CA CYS A 227 11.09 7.44 0.44
C CYS A 227 10.93 8.93 0.11
N VAL A 228 10.49 9.22 -1.11
CA VAL A 228 10.36 10.59 -1.63
C VAL A 228 8.90 10.90 -1.99
N ARG A 229 8.36 12.01 -1.50
CA ARG A 229 7.08 12.55 -1.92
C ARG A 229 7.26 13.42 -3.17
N ILE A 230 6.47 13.15 -4.21
CA ILE A 230 6.51 13.90 -5.48
C ILE A 230 5.14 14.49 -5.82
N PRO A 231 5.07 15.51 -6.70
CA PRO A 231 3.82 16.19 -7.05
C PRO A 231 2.96 15.39 -8.04
N VAL A 232 2.67 14.14 -7.70
CA VAL A 232 1.78 13.24 -8.42
C VAL A 232 0.56 12.97 -7.56
N MET A 233 -0.65 13.03 -8.13
CA MET A 233 -1.89 12.90 -7.37
C MET A 233 -2.10 11.50 -6.82
N SER A 234 -1.97 10.47 -7.65
CA SER A 234 -2.13 9.05 -7.29
C SER A 234 -1.19 8.18 -8.11
N GLY A 235 -0.91 6.98 -7.61
CA GLY A 235 0.03 6.03 -8.20
C GLY A 235 1.44 6.23 -7.67
N HIS A 236 1.92 5.27 -6.86
CA HIS A 236 3.31 5.22 -6.42
C HIS A 236 4.19 4.57 -7.47
N SER A 237 5.36 5.14 -7.67
CA SER A 237 6.41 4.56 -8.52
C SER A 237 7.63 4.25 -7.68
N GLU A 238 8.41 3.25 -8.08
CA GLU A 238 9.61 2.82 -7.38
C GLU A 238 10.72 2.47 -8.36
N SER A 239 11.92 2.97 -8.10
CA SER A 239 13.16 2.48 -8.70
C SER A 239 13.74 1.44 -7.77
N VAL A 240 13.73 0.19 -8.20
CA VAL A 240 14.18 -0.95 -7.39
C VAL A 240 15.44 -1.55 -8.02
N TYR A 241 16.48 -1.69 -7.22
CA TYR A 241 17.64 -2.49 -7.54
C TYR A 241 17.64 -3.72 -6.63
N ILE A 242 17.92 -4.89 -7.22
CA ILE A 242 18.04 -6.14 -6.50
C ILE A 242 19.33 -6.87 -6.85
N GLU A 243 19.83 -7.64 -5.88
CA GLU A 243 20.83 -8.68 -6.12
C GLU A 243 20.18 -10.04 -5.87
N THR A 244 20.24 -10.91 -6.87
CA THR A 244 19.72 -12.28 -6.79
C THR A 244 20.79 -13.26 -6.31
N GLU A 245 20.39 -14.47 -5.90
CA GLU A 245 21.34 -15.53 -5.55
C GLU A 245 21.93 -16.23 -6.79
N LYS A 246 21.08 -16.40 -7.81
CA LYS A 246 21.44 -16.99 -9.09
C LYS A 246 21.39 -15.92 -10.17
N THR A 247 22.30 -16.03 -11.15
CA THR A 247 22.25 -15.15 -12.33
C THR A 247 20.98 -15.39 -13.13
N ALA A 248 20.36 -14.32 -13.62
CA ALA A 248 19.23 -14.35 -14.53
C ALA A 248 19.43 -13.32 -15.65
N THR A 249 18.95 -13.64 -16.83
CA THR A 249 18.87 -12.70 -17.97
C THR A 249 17.64 -11.79 -17.83
N VAL A 250 17.59 -10.72 -18.61
CA VAL A 250 16.41 -9.84 -18.66
C VAL A 250 15.17 -10.61 -19.11
N ASP A 251 15.29 -11.40 -20.17
CA ASP A 251 14.19 -12.18 -20.73
C ASP A 251 13.60 -13.18 -19.72
N GLU A 252 14.46 -13.87 -18.97
CA GLU A 252 14.03 -14.79 -17.91
C GLU A 252 13.28 -14.07 -16.78
N ILE A 253 13.71 -12.86 -16.40
CA ILE A 253 13.01 -12.05 -15.39
C ILE A 253 11.68 -11.55 -15.93
N GLN A 254 11.63 -11.08 -17.18
CA GLN A 254 10.39 -10.69 -17.83
C GLN A 254 9.41 -11.84 -17.90
N GLU A 255 9.88 -13.06 -18.21
CA GLU A 255 9.03 -14.25 -18.28
C GLU A 255 8.39 -14.60 -16.93
N VAL A 256 9.14 -14.55 -15.82
CA VAL A 256 8.57 -14.86 -14.49
C VAL A 256 7.59 -13.79 -14.02
N ILE A 257 7.86 -12.51 -14.31
CA ILE A 257 6.93 -11.41 -14.01
C ILE A 257 5.65 -11.52 -14.84
N ALA A 258 5.77 -11.80 -16.14
CA ALA A 258 4.60 -11.90 -17.03
C ALA A 258 3.64 -13.04 -16.63
N LYS A 259 4.13 -14.05 -15.91
CA LYS A 259 3.33 -15.19 -15.42
C LYS A 259 2.82 -15.01 -13.98
N ALA A 260 3.32 -13.99 -13.28
CA ALA A 260 3.03 -13.81 -11.86
C ALA A 260 1.62 -13.25 -11.62
N PRO A 261 0.87 -13.76 -10.63
CA PRO A 261 -0.42 -13.23 -10.29
C PRO A 261 -0.28 -11.76 -9.81
N GLY A 262 -1.21 -10.93 -10.21
CA GLY A 262 -1.27 -9.52 -9.79
C GLY A 262 -0.20 -8.60 -10.41
N ALA A 263 0.73 -9.14 -11.20
CA ALA A 263 1.75 -8.37 -11.93
C ALA A 263 1.40 -8.22 -13.41
N VAL A 264 1.75 -7.08 -13.98
CA VAL A 264 1.64 -6.80 -15.42
C VAL A 264 3.00 -6.32 -15.92
N LEU A 265 3.53 -7.01 -16.91
CA LEU A 265 4.76 -6.60 -17.58
C LEU A 265 4.46 -5.52 -18.62
N GLU A 266 5.03 -4.32 -18.45
CA GLU A 266 5.03 -3.22 -19.44
C GLU A 266 6.48 -2.83 -19.71
N ASP A 267 7.19 -3.55 -20.58
CA ASP A 267 8.62 -3.39 -20.77
C ASP A 267 9.05 -3.58 -22.24
N ASP A 268 8.84 -2.55 -23.05
CA ASP A 268 9.39 -2.46 -24.39
C ASP A 268 10.06 -1.09 -24.60
N PRO A 269 11.35 -0.96 -24.27
CA PRO A 269 12.08 0.29 -24.45
C PRO A 269 12.14 0.78 -25.91
N SER A 270 12.05 -0.12 -26.88
CA SER A 270 12.10 0.23 -28.31
C SER A 270 10.85 1.01 -28.75
N GLN A 271 9.73 0.77 -28.08
CA GLN A 271 8.45 1.45 -28.30
C GLN A 271 8.15 2.49 -27.22
N GLN A 272 9.06 2.76 -26.30
CA GLN A 272 8.88 3.61 -25.11
C GLN A 272 7.70 3.16 -24.23
N ILE A 273 7.48 1.84 -24.14
CA ILE A 273 6.48 1.24 -23.27
C ILE A 273 7.11 0.92 -21.91
N TYR A 274 6.58 1.54 -20.88
CA TYR A 274 6.97 1.36 -19.48
C TYR A 274 5.85 1.83 -18.54
N PRO A 275 5.79 1.34 -17.28
CA PRO A 275 4.75 1.72 -16.34
C PRO A 275 4.79 3.21 -15.97
N GLN A 276 3.62 3.85 -15.94
CA GLN A 276 3.44 5.24 -15.55
C GLN A 276 2.28 5.37 -14.57
N ALA A 277 2.41 6.25 -13.56
CA ALA A 277 1.38 6.46 -12.56
C ALA A 277 0.00 6.76 -13.18
N LEU A 278 -0.07 7.64 -14.18
CA LEU A 278 -1.32 8.00 -14.85
C LEU A 278 -2.03 6.80 -15.51
N ASN A 279 -1.27 5.83 -16.01
CA ASN A 279 -1.81 4.66 -16.70
C ASN A 279 -2.20 3.52 -15.73
N CYS A 280 -1.63 3.53 -14.51
CA CYS A 280 -1.84 2.50 -13.50
C CYS A 280 -2.97 2.85 -12.52
N VAL A 281 -3.31 4.13 -12.37
CA VAL A 281 -4.39 4.57 -11.47
C VAL A 281 -5.73 3.98 -11.91
N GLY A 282 -6.48 3.45 -10.94
CA GLY A 282 -7.76 2.77 -11.16
C GLY A 282 -7.64 1.27 -11.47
N LYS A 283 -6.41 0.75 -11.59
CA LYS A 283 -6.15 -0.68 -11.83
C LYS A 283 -5.76 -1.39 -10.54
N LYS A 284 -6.02 -2.68 -10.46
CA LYS A 284 -5.79 -3.52 -9.28
C LYS A 284 -4.39 -4.15 -9.26
N GLU A 285 -3.72 -4.15 -10.39
CA GLU A 285 -2.46 -4.82 -10.66
C GLU A 285 -1.27 -3.94 -10.29
N THR A 286 -0.11 -4.57 -10.16
CA THR A 286 1.21 -3.94 -10.08
C THR A 286 1.90 -4.03 -11.42
N PHE A 287 2.36 -2.91 -11.96
CA PHE A 287 3.00 -2.81 -13.26
C PHE A 287 4.51 -2.78 -13.11
N VAL A 288 5.21 -3.59 -13.88
CA VAL A 288 6.66 -3.74 -13.81
C VAL A 288 7.26 -3.55 -15.20
N GLY A 289 8.35 -2.78 -15.26
CA GLY A 289 9.08 -2.56 -16.51
C GLY A 289 10.45 -1.96 -16.25
N ARG A 290 11.11 -1.47 -17.32
CA ARG A 290 12.48 -0.95 -17.28
C ARG A 290 13.45 -1.96 -16.66
N ILE A 291 13.22 -3.26 -16.93
CA ILE A 291 14.05 -4.37 -16.46
C ILE A 291 15.36 -4.34 -17.21
N ARG A 292 16.47 -4.28 -16.48
CA ARG A 292 17.80 -4.24 -17.05
C ARG A 292 18.85 -4.76 -16.08
N LYS A 293 19.91 -5.36 -16.62
CA LYS A 293 21.05 -5.79 -15.80
C LYS A 293 21.84 -4.61 -15.28
N ASP A 294 22.42 -4.79 -14.12
CA ASP A 294 23.46 -3.90 -13.63
C ASP A 294 24.74 -4.09 -14.49
N PRO A 295 25.43 -3.00 -14.90
CA PRO A 295 26.62 -3.13 -15.75
C PRO A 295 27.83 -3.74 -15.03
N ASP A 296 27.90 -3.61 -13.70
CA ASP A 296 29.09 -3.98 -12.90
C ASP A 296 28.80 -5.19 -11.97
N GLU A 297 27.53 -5.51 -11.67
CA GLU A 297 27.13 -6.64 -10.84
C GLU A 297 26.34 -7.67 -11.65
N GLU A 298 26.96 -8.84 -11.88
CA GLU A 298 26.38 -9.92 -12.69
C GLU A 298 24.98 -10.36 -12.18
N LYS A 299 24.76 -10.33 -10.88
CA LYS A 299 23.49 -10.70 -10.24
C LYS A 299 22.60 -9.49 -9.96
N GLY A 300 23.04 -8.29 -10.32
CA GLY A 300 22.31 -7.05 -10.16
C GLY A 300 21.24 -6.86 -11.24
N VAL A 301 20.06 -6.43 -10.83
CA VAL A 301 18.93 -6.14 -11.72
C VAL A 301 18.21 -4.89 -11.24
N HIS A 302 17.87 -4.03 -12.18
CA HIS A 302 17.04 -2.86 -11.96
C HIS A 302 15.64 -3.07 -12.51
N LEU A 303 14.63 -2.56 -11.78
CA LEU A 303 13.22 -2.60 -12.16
C LEU A 303 12.58 -1.22 -11.90
N TRP A 304 11.50 -0.95 -12.62
CA TRP A 304 10.60 0.14 -12.34
C TRP A 304 9.22 -0.44 -12.04
N VAL A 305 8.68 -0.11 -10.87
CA VAL A 305 7.44 -0.69 -10.35
C VAL A 305 6.43 0.43 -10.10
N VAL A 306 5.21 0.28 -10.58
CA VAL A 306 4.14 1.28 -10.41
C VAL A 306 2.83 0.58 -10.04
N SER A 307 2.09 1.16 -9.10
CA SER A 307 0.75 0.68 -8.74
C SER A 307 -0.13 1.82 -8.23
N ASP A 308 -1.44 1.62 -8.26
CA ASP A 308 -2.38 2.50 -7.57
C ASP A 308 -2.29 2.28 -6.05
N ASN A 309 -1.71 3.26 -5.36
CA ASN A 309 -1.48 3.20 -3.92
C ASN A 309 -2.77 3.20 -3.07
N LEU A 310 -3.90 3.62 -3.63
CA LEU A 310 -5.21 3.59 -2.96
C LEU A 310 -5.97 2.28 -3.23
N LEU A 311 -5.62 1.57 -4.31
CA LEU A 311 -6.19 0.27 -4.65
C LEU A 311 -5.27 -0.86 -4.19
N LYS A 312 -4.31 -1.28 -5.02
CA LYS A 312 -3.40 -2.38 -4.65
C LYS A 312 -2.63 -2.06 -3.37
N GLY A 313 -2.20 -0.83 -3.22
CA GLY A 313 -1.50 -0.39 -2.00
C GLY A 313 -2.36 -0.34 -0.73
N ALA A 314 -3.69 -0.47 -0.81
CA ALA A 314 -4.57 -0.32 0.35
C ALA A 314 -5.87 -1.10 0.21
N ALA A 315 -6.89 -0.48 -0.40
CA ALA A 315 -8.27 -0.98 -0.36
C ALA A 315 -8.44 -2.33 -1.08
N TRP A 316 -7.80 -2.49 -2.23
CA TRP A 316 -7.87 -3.76 -2.96
C TRP A 316 -7.14 -4.88 -2.24
N ASN A 317 -5.92 -4.65 -1.76
CA ASN A 317 -5.18 -5.70 -1.04
C ASN A 317 -5.93 -6.14 0.23
N SER A 318 -6.55 -5.20 0.96
CA SER A 318 -7.38 -5.53 2.14
C SER A 318 -8.59 -6.38 1.78
N LEU A 319 -9.28 -6.06 0.68
CA LEU A 319 -10.40 -6.86 0.21
C LEU A 319 -9.95 -8.21 -0.35
N GLN A 320 -8.85 -8.22 -1.08
CA GLN A 320 -8.25 -9.44 -1.63
C GLN A 320 -7.83 -10.42 -0.52
N ILE A 321 -7.30 -9.92 0.61
CA ILE A 321 -7.07 -10.73 1.81
C ILE A 321 -8.36 -11.40 2.25
N ALA A 322 -9.46 -10.65 2.34
CA ALA A 322 -10.75 -11.19 2.75
C ALA A 322 -11.32 -12.22 1.76
N GLU A 323 -11.22 -11.95 0.44
CA GLU A 323 -11.62 -12.88 -0.61
C GLU A 323 -10.78 -14.18 -0.55
N THR A 324 -9.46 -14.06 -0.39
CA THR A 324 -8.57 -15.20 -0.24
C THR A 324 -8.90 -16.02 1.01
N MET A 325 -9.19 -15.38 2.14
CA MET A 325 -9.64 -16.08 3.36
C MET A 325 -10.93 -16.86 3.13
N TYR A 326 -11.89 -16.28 2.41
CA TYR A 326 -13.14 -16.96 2.08
C TYR A 326 -12.88 -18.19 1.19
N GLU A 327 -12.08 -18.05 0.14
CA GLU A 327 -11.68 -19.14 -0.74
C GLU A 327 -10.93 -20.27 -0.02
N MET A 328 -10.11 -19.92 0.99
CA MET A 328 -9.39 -20.87 1.85
C MET A 328 -10.27 -21.51 2.94
N GLY A 329 -11.56 -21.11 3.07
CA GLY A 329 -12.45 -21.59 4.12
C GLY A 329 -12.11 -21.08 5.52
N LEU A 330 -11.43 -19.94 5.63
CA LEU A 330 -11.05 -19.30 6.88
C LEU A 330 -12.06 -18.24 7.37
N LEU A 331 -13.01 -17.85 6.51
CA LEU A 331 -14.20 -17.08 6.87
C LEU A 331 -15.43 -18.00 6.83
N LYS A 332 -16.38 -17.73 7.74
CA LYS A 332 -17.64 -18.49 7.82
C LYS A 332 -18.67 -17.98 6.83
#